data_444ad4afd17ccf240ae178dcada7c3c7
#
_entry.id   444ad4afd17ccf240ae178dcada7c3c7
#
_cell.length_a   1.000
_cell.length_b   1.000
_cell.length_c   1.000
_cell.angle_alpha   90.00
_cell.angle_beta   90.00
_cell.angle_gamma   90.00
#
_symmetry.space_group_name_H-M   'P 1'
#
loop_
_entity.id
_entity.type
_entity.pdbx_description
1 polymer ?
#
loop_
_entity_poly.entity_id
_entity_poly.type
_entity_poly.pdbx_seq_one_letter_code
_entity_poly.pdbx_strand_id
1 'polypeptide(L)'
;VTCDFMNREDQGRGFFRGKNFTRADLGLKNAGSMSFILPDVGTSVEELLASPETLQEALSGGEERSGTVTWKIPKFDQSSKRALEASLQALGIEQAFTKGADFSCLSNEAATPIWISSVTQESRVAIDEEGVVAAAYTEVGMDAGAALIEDPDQADMILDRPFLYAITGPEGELLFLGVCQDPTA
;
A
#
# COMPACT_ATOMS: atom_id res chain seq x y z
N VAL A 1 19.97 9.86 -2.69
CA VAL A 1 19.23 10.61 -1.65
C VAL A 1 19.64 10.07 -0.29
N THR A 2 19.82 10.92 0.71
CA THR A 2 20.12 10.51 2.09
C THR A 2 18.87 10.76 2.94
N CYS A 3 18.36 9.71 3.59
CA CYS A 3 17.21 9.78 4.48
C CYS A 3 17.44 8.95 5.73
N ASP A 4 16.68 9.20 6.78
CA ASP A 4 16.70 8.43 8.01
C ASP A 4 15.92 7.13 7.82
N PHE A 5 16.52 6.01 8.29
CA PHE A 5 15.91 4.70 8.26
C PHE A 5 15.51 4.24 9.65
N MET A 6 14.30 3.75 9.77
CA MET A 6 13.84 2.95 10.91
C MET A 6 14.36 1.53 10.74
N ASN A 7 14.97 0.97 11.79
CA ASN A 7 15.57 -0.37 11.74
C ASN A 7 14.86 -1.27 12.74
N ARG A 8 14.54 -2.49 12.30
CA ARG A 8 13.93 -3.53 13.13
C ARG A 8 14.31 -4.91 12.62
N GLU A 9 14.31 -5.89 13.50
CA GLU A 9 14.44 -7.32 13.19
C GLU A 9 13.30 -8.08 13.85
N ASP A 10 12.58 -8.86 13.06
CA ASP A 10 11.48 -9.69 13.52
C ASP A 10 11.81 -11.16 13.24
N GLN A 11 11.81 -11.98 14.29
CA GLN A 11 12.03 -13.43 14.20
C GLN A 11 10.67 -14.16 14.13
N GLY A 12 10.64 -15.29 13.40
CA GLY A 12 9.45 -16.13 13.27
C GLY A 12 8.30 -15.45 12.53
N ARG A 13 8.60 -14.47 11.66
CA ARG A 13 7.61 -13.76 10.86
C ARG A 13 7.41 -14.37 9.50
N GLY A 14 6.16 -14.31 9.02
CA GLY A 14 5.83 -14.63 7.63
C GLY A 14 6.28 -13.52 6.69
N PHE A 15 6.78 -13.93 5.54
CA PHE A 15 7.01 -13.07 4.38
C PHE A 15 6.71 -13.85 3.10
N PHE A 16 6.62 -13.18 1.98
CA PHE A 16 6.23 -13.78 0.71
C PHE A 16 7.29 -13.51 -0.35
N ARG A 17 7.71 -14.55 -1.04
CA ARG A 17 8.59 -14.43 -2.21
C ARG A 17 7.78 -14.63 -3.48
N GLY A 18 7.65 -13.57 -4.25
CA GLY A 18 7.10 -13.60 -5.59
C GLY A 18 8.17 -13.89 -6.64
N LYS A 19 7.79 -13.81 -7.90
CA LYS A 19 8.71 -14.06 -9.02
C LYS A 19 9.84 -13.04 -9.08
N ASN A 20 9.56 -11.77 -8.81
CA ASN A 20 10.49 -10.65 -8.94
C ASN A 20 10.38 -9.67 -7.75
N PHE A 21 9.89 -10.12 -6.61
CA PHE A 21 9.72 -9.28 -5.43
C PHE A 21 9.74 -10.08 -4.13
N THR A 22 10.00 -9.39 -3.06
CA THR A 22 9.72 -9.86 -1.70
C THR A 22 8.68 -8.94 -1.07
N ARG A 23 7.66 -9.55 -0.43
CA ARG A 23 6.64 -8.81 0.35
C ARG A 23 6.72 -9.24 1.80
N ALA A 24 6.61 -8.26 2.69
CA ALA A 24 6.42 -8.52 4.10
C ALA A 24 5.46 -7.49 4.71
N ASP A 25 4.75 -7.90 5.76
CA ASP A 25 3.64 -7.17 6.30
C ASP A 25 3.90 -6.76 7.75
N LEU A 26 3.59 -5.52 8.09
CA LEU A 26 3.56 -5.00 9.46
C LEU A 26 2.11 -4.85 9.92
N GLY A 27 1.76 -5.50 11.03
CA GLY A 27 0.43 -5.35 11.64
C GLY A 27 0.22 -3.94 12.21
N LEU A 28 -0.98 -3.41 12.06
CA LEU A 28 -1.39 -2.10 12.57
C LEU A 28 -2.18 -2.24 13.87
N LYS A 29 -2.08 -1.23 14.77
CA LYS A 29 -2.70 -1.25 16.12
C LYS A 29 -4.19 -1.54 16.15
N ASN A 30 -4.93 -1.02 15.17
CA ASN A 30 -6.40 -1.09 15.13
C ASN A 30 -6.91 -2.17 14.17
N ALA A 31 -6.13 -3.26 14.00
CA ALA A 31 -6.30 -4.29 12.98
C ALA A 31 -5.99 -3.78 11.55
N GLY A 32 -5.73 -4.72 10.64
CA GLY A 32 -5.19 -4.41 9.31
C GLY A 32 -3.67 -4.49 9.28
N SER A 33 -3.09 -4.20 8.12
CA SER A 33 -1.65 -4.29 7.92
C SER A 33 -1.14 -3.23 6.94
N MET A 34 0.15 -2.94 7.05
CA MET A 34 0.90 -2.25 6.02
C MET A 34 1.87 -3.23 5.38
N SER A 35 1.67 -3.49 4.11
CA SER A 35 2.50 -4.36 3.29
C SER A 35 3.56 -3.53 2.56
N PHE A 36 4.79 -3.99 2.60
CA PHE A 36 5.88 -3.46 1.78
C PHE A 36 6.26 -4.50 0.73
N ILE A 37 6.27 -4.08 -0.52
CA ILE A 37 6.62 -4.91 -1.66
C ILE A 37 7.89 -4.35 -2.28
N LEU A 38 8.99 -5.04 -2.09
CA LEU A 38 10.31 -4.65 -2.57
C LEU A 38 10.64 -5.44 -3.84
N PRO A 39 10.75 -4.77 -5.01
CA PRO A 39 11.22 -5.43 -6.22
C PRO A 39 12.63 -6.00 -6.03
N ASP A 40 12.91 -7.13 -6.64
CA ASP A 40 14.26 -7.71 -6.66
C ASP A 40 15.22 -6.79 -7.39
N VAL A 41 16.52 -6.93 -7.11
CA VAL A 41 17.55 -6.14 -7.79
C VAL A 41 17.49 -6.38 -9.29
N GLY A 42 17.31 -5.29 -10.04
CA GLY A 42 17.16 -5.33 -11.50
C GLY A 42 15.72 -5.35 -11.99
N THR A 43 14.73 -5.44 -11.09
CA THR A 43 13.31 -5.28 -11.42
C THR A 43 12.86 -3.87 -11.01
N SER A 44 12.06 -3.23 -11.85
CA SER A 44 11.48 -1.93 -11.54
C SER A 44 10.08 -2.05 -10.92
N VAL A 45 9.65 -1.00 -10.21
CA VAL A 45 8.27 -0.93 -9.69
C VAL A 45 7.26 -0.94 -10.83
N GLU A 46 7.58 -0.32 -11.95
CA GLU A 46 6.74 -0.26 -13.14
C GLU A 46 6.45 -1.65 -13.70
N GLU A 47 7.39 -2.61 -13.58
CA GLU A 47 7.17 -3.99 -13.99
C GLU A 47 6.12 -4.69 -13.13
N LEU A 48 6.05 -4.38 -11.82
CA LEU A 48 5.03 -4.91 -10.92
C LEU A 48 3.65 -4.29 -11.20
N LEU A 49 3.62 -3.09 -11.78
CA LEU A 49 2.41 -2.36 -12.17
C LEU A 49 2.00 -2.60 -13.63
N ALA A 50 2.75 -3.40 -14.40
CA ALA A 50 2.56 -3.55 -15.83
C ALA A 50 1.22 -4.18 -16.24
N SER A 51 0.64 -5.01 -15.37
CA SER A 51 -0.68 -5.59 -15.60
C SER A 51 -1.45 -5.79 -14.28
N PRO A 52 -2.79 -5.92 -14.33
CA PRO A 52 -3.58 -6.25 -13.15
C PRO A 52 -3.13 -7.55 -12.47
N GLU A 53 -2.70 -8.55 -13.23
CA GLU A 53 -2.26 -9.85 -12.73
C GLU A 53 -0.95 -9.74 -11.96
N THR A 54 0.04 -8.99 -12.47
CA THR A 54 1.32 -8.76 -11.78
C THR A 54 1.12 -7.94 -10.52
N LEU A 55 0.25 -6.94 -10.55
CA LEU A 55 -0.09 -6.14 -9.38
C LEU A 55 -0.81 -7.00 -8.33
N GLN A 56 -1.76 -7.82 -8.72
CA GLN A 56 -2.45 -8.72 -7.79
C GLN A 56 -1.50 -9.73 -7.18
N GLU A 57 -0.57 -10.31 -7.97
CA GLU A 57 0.48 -11.19 -7.46
C GLU A 57 1.34 -10.47 -6.41
N ALA A 58 1.73 -9.22 -6.69
CA ALA A 58 2.53 -8.42 -5.75
C ALA A 58 1.77 -8.12 -4.44
N LEU A 59 0.46 -7.87 -4.50
CA LEU A 59 -0.36 -7.53 -3.33
C LEU A 59 -0.79 -8.74 -2.50
N SER A 60 -1.07 -9.89 -3.12
CA SER A 60 -1.67 -11.05 -2.44
C SER A 60 -1.07 -12.40 -2.81
N GLY A 61 -0.16 -12.46 -3.79
CA GLY A 61 0.52 -13.68 -4.21
C GLY A 61 1.87 -13.89 -3.51
N GLY A 62 2.66 -14.76 -4.10
CA GLY A 62 3.98 -15.16 -3.60
C GLY A 62 3.93 -16.44 -2.76
N GLU A 63 5.09 -17.10 -2.65
CA GLU A 63 5.28 -18.26 -1.76
C GLU A 63 5.47 -17.78 -0.33
N GLU A 64 4.58 -18.21 0.56
CA GLU A 64 4.71 -17.89 1.98
C GLU A 64 5.90 -18.62 2.60
N ARG A 65 6.70 -17.86 3.31
CA ARG A 65 7.87 -18.32 4.05
C ARG A 65 7.82 -17.79 5.48
N SER A 66 8.50 -18.46 6.38
CA SER A 66 8.62 -18.04 7.78
C SER A 66 10.07 -18.05 8.21
N GLY A 67 10.51 -16.94 8.80
CA GLY A 67 11.90 -16.82 9.22
C GLY A 67 12.19 -15.47 9.86
N THR A 68 13.39 -14.95 9.64
CA THR A 68 13.80 -13.63 10.14
C THR A 68 13.60 -12.57 9.05
N VAL A 69 12.89 -11.50 9.40
CA VAL A 69 12.73 -10.34 8.54
C VAL A 69 13.53 -9.16 9.10
N THR A 70 14.52 -8.72 8.34
CA THR A 70 15.31 -7.53 8.65
C THR A 70 14.71 -6.33 7.96
N TRP A 71 14.22 -5.38 8.72
CA TRP A 71 13.60 -4.17 8.21
C TRP A 71 14.55 -2.98 8.22
N LYS A 72 14.61 -2.27 7.10
CA LYS A 72 15.14 -0.91 7.01
C LYS A 72 14.17 -0.08 6.17
N ILE A 73 13.32 0.67 6.86
CA ILE A 73 12.23 1.42 6.26
C ILE A 73 12.59 2.90 6.32
N PRO A 74 12.68 3.63 5.18
CA PRO A 74 12.89 5.06 5.21
C PRO A 74 11.67 5.77 5.81
N LYS A 75 11.90 6.84 6.56
CA LYS A 75 10.81 7.76 6.90
C LYS A 75 10.37 8.49 5.65
N PHE A 76 9.07 8.59 5.43
CA PHE A 76 8.52 9.36 4.32
C PHE A 76 7.19 10.01 4.67
N ASP A 77 6.87 11.07 3.97
CA ASP A 77 5.60 11.78 4.05
C ASP A 77 5.19 12.14 2.62
N GLN A 78 4.39 11.27 2.03
CA GLN A 78 3.97 11.41 0.63
C GLN A 78 2.53 11.84 0.53
N SER A 79 2.28 12.81 -0.32
CA SER A 79 0.93 13.24 -0.68
C SER A 79 0.70 13.11 -2.18
N SER A 80 -0.51 12.81 -2.57
CA SER A 80 -0.91 12.82 -3.97
C SER A 80 -2.24 13.52 -4.14
N LYS A 81 -2.37 14.23 -5.28
CA LYS A 81 -3.60 14.85 -5.71
C LYS A 81 -3.88 14.45 -7.15
N ARG A 82 -5.04 13.84 -7.40
CA ARG A 82 -5.41 13.33 -8.71
C ARG A 82 -6.81 13.79 -9.10
N ALA A 83 -6.95 14.23 -10.35
CA ALA A 83 -8.24 14.40 -11.00
C ALA A 83 -8.72 13.02 -11.49
N LEU A 84 -9.95 12.66 -11.14
CA LEU A 84 -10.48 11.31 -11.40
C LEU A 84 -11.51 11.26 -12.52
N GLU A 85 -11.90 12.38 -13.11
CA GLU A 85 -12.98 12.47 -14.10
C GLU A 85 -12.76 11.49 -15.27
N ALA A 86 -11.58 11.56 -15.89
CA ALA A 86 -11.24 10.69 -17.03
C ALA A 86 -11.24 9.20 -16.65
N SER A 87 -10.74 8.86 -15.46
CA SER A 87 -10.71 7.49 -14.96
C SER A 87 -12.11 6.95 -14.68
N LEU A 88 -12.97 7.77 -14.07
CA LEU A 88 -14.36 7.41 -13.80
C LEU A 88 -15.17 7.24 -15.08
N GLN A 89 -14.96 8.12 -16.07
CA GLN A 89 -15.58 8.00 -17.39
C GLN A 89 -15.13 6.72 -18.11
N ALA A 90 -13.84 6.38 -18.04
CA ALA A 90 -13.30 5.13 -18.61
C ALA A 90 -13.89 3.88 -17.93
N LEU A 91 -14.32 3.99 -16.66
CA LEU A 91 -15.04 2.94 -15.93
C LEU A 91 -16.55 2.92 -16.21
N GLY A 92 -17.05 3.78 -17.15
CA GLY A 92 -18.45 3.81 -17.56
C GLY A 92 -19.33 4.80 -16.80
N ILE A 93 -18.77 5.63 -15.91
CA ILE A 93 -19.50 6.69 -15.20
C ILE A 93 -19.49 7.96 -16.06
N GLU A 94 -20.26 7.95 -17.16
CA GLU A 94 -20.27 9.07 -18.11
C GLU A 94 -21.38 10.07 -17.82
N GLN A 95 -22.61 9.61 -17.58
CA GLN A 95 -23.80 10.44 -17.46
C GLN A 95 -23.71 11.46 -16.33
N ALA A 96 -23.08 11.10 -15.20
CA ALA A 96 -22.92 11.97 -14.05
C ALA A 96 -22.15 13.28 -14.36
N PHE A 97 -21.31 13.27 -15.39
CA PHE A 97 -20.51 14.42 -15.83
C PHE A 97 -21.18 15.26 -16.93
N THR A 98 -22.42 14.96 -17.31
CA THR A 98 -23.14 15.65 -18.38
C THR A 98 -24.34 16.43 -17.83
N LYS A 99 -24.86 17.36 -18.65
CA LYS A 99 -26.11 18.07 -18.33
C LYS A 99 -27.34 17.15 -18.25
N GLY A 100 -27.22 15.90 -18.67
CA GLY A 100 -28.24 14.86 -18.57
C GLY A 100 -28.19 14.07 -17.28
N ALA A 101 -27.31 14.43 -16.34
CA ALA A 101 -27.24 13.81 -15.02
C ALA A 101 -28.53 14.03 -14.23
N ASP A 102 -28.96 13.01 -13.51
CA ASP A 102 -30.10 13.09 -12.60
C ASP A 102 -29.63 13.12 -11.15
N PHE A 103 -29.51 14.31 -10.61
CA PHE A 103 -29.26 14.59 -9.20
C PHE A 103 -30.47 15.23 -8.49
N SER A 104 -31.68 14.94 -8.98
CA SER A 104 -32.93 15.52 -8.45
C SER A 104 -33.13 15.26 -6.94
N CYS A 105 -32.56 14.20 -6.41
CA CYS A 105 -32.62 13.91 -4.97
C CYS A 105 -31.70 14.81 -4.11
N LEU A 106 -30.75 15.55 -4.71
CA LEU A 106 -29.83 16.44 -4.01
C LEU A 106 -30.34 17.89 -3.92
N SER A 107 -31.29 18.28 -4.80
CA SER A 107 -31.82 19.64 -4.84
C SER A 107 -33.30 19.62 -5.13
N ASN A 108 -34.06 20.45 -4.39
CA ASN A 108 -35.48 20.70 -4.63
C ASN A 108 -35.71 21.70 -5.77
N GLU A 109 -34.68 22.30 -6.35
CA GLU A 109 -34.76 23.23 -7.45
C GLU A 109 -34.77 22.48 -8.81
N ALA A 110 -35.94 22.01 -9.21
CA ALA A 110 -36.13 21.24 -10.44
C ALA A 110 -35.76 21.96 -11.77
N ALA A 111 -35.39 23.23 -11.71
CA ALA A 111 -35.16 24.06 -12.91
C ALA A 111 -33.68 24.17 -13.32
N THR A 112 -32.72 23.77 -12.50
CA THR A 112 -31.29 23.91 -12.82
C THR A 112 -30.65 22.54 -12.95
N PRO A 113 -30.13 22.15 -14.11
CA PRO A 113 -29.38 20.90 -14.25
C PRO A 113 -28.13 20.91 -13.39
N ILE A 114 -27.97 19.89 -12.57
CA ILE A 114 -26.78 19.68 -11.75
C ILE A 114 -26.01 18.50 -12.33
N TRP A 115 -24.71 18.66 -12.48
CA TRP A 115 -23.78 17.59 -12.89
C TRP A 115 -22.46 17.73 -12.15
N ILE A 116 -21.67 16.65 -12.11
CA ILE A 116 -20.34 16.67 -11.52
C ILE A 116 -19.41 17.43 -12.47
N SER A 117 -18.83 18.53 -12.02
CA SER A 117 -17.87 19.33 -12.79
C SER A 117 -16.43 18.88 -12.60
N SER A 118 -16.10 18.36 -11.42
CA SER A 118 -14.77 17.86 -11.10
C SER A 118 -14.83 16.83 -9.96
N VAL A 119 -13.89 15.88 -9.99
CA VAL A 119 -13.64 14.92 -8.90
C VAL A 119 -12.16 14.91 -8.61
N THR A 120 -11.81 15.31 -7.41
CA THR A 120 -10.41 15.30 -6.96
C THR A 120 -10.26 14.37 -5.78
N GLN A 121 -9.27 13.50 -5.85
CA GLN A 121 -8.82 12.68 -4.72
C GLN A 121 -7.51 13.24 -4.20
N GLU A 122 -7.44 13.47 -2.90
CA GLU A 122 -6.22 13.79 -2.20
C GLU A 122 -5.96 12.69 -1.18
N SER A 123 -4.72 12.20 -1.13
CA SER A 123 -4.28 11.20 -0.16
C SER A 123 -2.90 11.58 0.37
N ARG A 124 -2.66 11.26 1.64
CA ARG A 124 -1.37 11.44 2.30
C ARG A 124 -1.07 10.21 3.14
N VAL A 125 0.14 9.71 3.04
CA VAL A 125 0.66 8.62 3.86
C VAL A 125 2.00 9.07 4.43
N ALA A 126 2.09 9.14 5.75
CA ALA A 126 3.32 9.45 6.46
C ALA A 126 3.67 8.27 7.38
N ILE A 127 4.96 7.94 7.43
CA ILE A 127 5.49 6.85 8.27
C ILE A 127 6.74 7.32 9.01
N ASP A 128 6.74 7.09 10.30
CA ASP A 128 7.85 7.36 11.21
C ASP A 128 7.91 6.29 12.32
N GLU A 129 8.74 6.50 13.36
CA GLU A 129 8.89 5.56 14.49
C GLU A 129 7.64 5.44 15.37
N GLU A 130 6.73 6.41 15.33
CA GLU A 130 5.46 6.38 16.07
C GLU A 130 4.41 5.55 15.34
N GLY A 131 4.66 5.26 14.07
CA GLY A 131 3.84 4.42 13.19
C GLY A 131 3.43 5.10 11.90
N VAL A 132 2.35 4.60 11.30
CA VAL A 132 1.72 5.22 10.14
C VAL A 132 0.66 6.20 10.65
N VAL A 133 0.69 7.46 10.21
CA VAL A 133 -0.29 8.48 10.63
C VAL A 133 -1.72 8.14 10.21
N ALA A 134 -1.91 7.11 9.41
CA ALA A 134 -3.22 6.49 9.16
C ALA A 134 -3.57 5.40 10.19
N ALA A 135 -2.60 4.86 10.96
CA ALA A 135 -2.82 3.82 11.96
C ALA A 135 -1.63 3.69 12.92
N ALA A 136 -1.91 3.61 14.22
CA ALA A 136 -0.89 3.46 15.24
C ALA A 136 -0.45 1.98 15.37
N TYR A 137 0.86 1.73 15.37
CA TYR A 137 1.48 0.41 15.50
C TYR A 137 1.33 -0.20 16.90
N THR A 138 0.95 -1.48 17.03
CA THR A 138 1.02 -2.26 18.27
C THR A 138 1.77 -3.55 18.01
N GLU A 139 2.86 -3.74 18.73
CA GLU A 139 3.54 -5.02 18.80
C GLU A 139 2.70 -6.01 19.62
N VAL A 140 2.24 -7.09 19.01
CA VAL A 140 1.76 -8.28 19.71
C VAL A 140 2.85 -9.32 19.56
N GLY A 141 3.77 -9.36 20.51
CA GLY A 141 4.71 -10.46 20.65
C GLY A 141 3.92 -11.72 21.07
N MET A 142 3.74 -12.66 20.15
CA MET A 142 3.40 -14.03 20.52
C MET A 142 4.69 -14.84 20.56
N ASP A 143 5.18 -15.10 21.76
CA ASP A 143 6.17 -16.15 21.98
C ASP A 143 5.49 -17.51 21.86
N ALA A 144 5.46 -18.06 20.65
CA ALA A 144 5.23 -19.48 20.46
C ALA A 144 6.57 -20.18 20.63
N GLY A 145 6.66 -21.13 21.58
CA GLY A 145 7.86 -21.88 21.89
C GLY A 145 8.52 -22.44 20.63
N ALA A 146 9.73 -21.98 20.33
CA ALA A 146 10.47 -22.31 19.14
C ALA A 146 10.91 -23.78 19.18
N ALA A 147 10.39 -24.58 18.26
CA ALA A 147 11.15 -25.70 17.74
C ALA A 147 12.36 -25.11 17.02
N LEU A 148 13.56 -25.59 17.30
CA LEU A 148 14.78 -25.20 16.59
C LEU A 148 14.58 -25.52 15.10
N ILE A 149 14.31 -24.49 14.30
CA ILE A 149 14.31 -24.60 12.85
C ILE A 149 15.79 -24.45 12.45
N GLU A 150 16.38 -25.52 11.93
CA GLU A 150 17.70 -25.48 11.33
C GLU A 150 17.60 -24.59 10.08
N ASP A 151 18.28 -23.44 10.11
CA ASP A 151 18.39 -22.44 9.04
C ASP A 151 17.07 -21.74 8.67
N PRO A 152 16.59 -20.80 9.51
CA PRO A 152 15.37 -20.06 9.20
C PRO A 152 15.57 -19.24 7.94
N ASP A 153 14.57 -19.25 7.05
CA ASP A 153 14.53 -18.37 5.89
C ASP A 153 14.73 -16.91 6.34
N GLN A 154 15.39 -16.11 5.50
CA GLN A 154 15.66 -14.70 5.80
C GLN A 154 15.11 -13.81 4.69
N ALA A 155 14.54 -12.69 5.08
CA ALA A 155 14.11 -11.63 4.16
C ALA A 155 14.71 -10.29 4.59
N ASP A 156 15.49 -9.70 3.69
CA ASP A 156 16.04 -8.36 3.86
C ASP A 156 15.09 -7.34 3.21
N MET A 157 14.21 -6.76 4.02
CA MET A 157 13.31 -5.68 3.62
C MET A 157 14.02 -4.33 3.79
N ILE A 158 15.11 -4.16 3.03
CA ILE A 158 15.91 -2.94 3.00
C ILE A 158 15.37 -2.07 1.87
N LEU A 159 14.49 -1.12 2.22
CA LEU A 159 13.77 -0.26 1.26
C LEU A 159 14.66 0.90 0.78
N ASP A 160 15.80 0.56 0.18
CA ASP A 160 16.83 1.48 -0.32
C ASP A 160 16.67 1.83 -1.81
N ARG A 161 15.62 1.33 -2.43
CA ARG A 161 15.23 1.54 -3.82
C ARG A 161 13.71 1.69 -3.94
N PRO A 162 13.16 2.11 -5.09
CA PRO A 162 11.71 2.25 -5.24
C PRO A 162 10.96 0.98 -4.84
N PHE A 163 9.87 1.14 -4.08
CA PHE A 163 9.05 0.06 -3.57
C PHE A 163 7.56 0.42 -3.63
N LEU A 164 6.71 -0.61 -3.63
CA LEU A 164 5.28 -0.45 -3.41
C LEU A 164 4.96 -0.58 -1.93
N TYR A 165 3.93 0.12 -1.50
CA TYR A 165 3.31 -0.12 -0.21
C TYR A 165 1.79 -0.18 -0.34
N ALA A 166 1.16 -1.00 0.49
CA ALA A 166 -0.29 -1.10 0.58
C ALA A 166 -0.73 -1.06 2.04
N ILE A 167 -1.85 -0.43 2.32
CA ILE A 167 -2.50 -0.46 3.63
C ILE A 167 -3.82 -1.17 3.46
N THR A 168 -4.02 -2.23 4.24
CA THR A 168 -5.27 -2.99 4.28
C THR A 168 -5.95 -2.83 5.62
N GLY A 169 -7.27 -2.82 5.59
CA GLY A 169 -8.10 -2.81 6.78
C GLY A 169 -8.25 -4.21 7.41
N PRO A 170 -9.07 -4.28 8.48
CA PRO A 170 -9.23 -5.52 9.28
C PRO A 170 -9.80 -6.72 8.50
N GLU A 171 -10.58 -6.46 7.47
CA GLU A 171 -11.22 -7.50 6.64
C GLU A 171 -10.41 -7.80 5.37
N GLY A 172 -9.19 -7.22 5.26
CA GLY A 172 -8.30 -7.38 4.12
C GLY A 172 -8.62 -6.44 2.94
N GLU A 173 -9.53 -5.49 3.12
CA GLU A 173 -9.88 -4.49 2.11
C GLU A 173 -8.71 -3.53 1.88
N LEU A 174 -8.38 -3.27 0.61
CA LEU A 174 -7.32 -2.34 0.23
C LEU A 174 -7.79 -0.89 0.46
N LEU A 175 -7.14 -0.19 1.38
CA LEU A 175 -7.43 1.21 1.72
C LEU A 175 -6.50 2.17 0.99
N PHE A 176 -5.20 1.87 0.93
CA PHE A 176 -4.20 2.67 0.25
C PHE A 176 -3.25 1.78 -0.54
N LEU A 177 -2.84 2.28 -1.69
CA LEU A 177 -1.78 1.73 -2.51
C LEU A 177 -0.92 2.88 -3.00
N GLY A 178 0.39 2.77 -2.82
CA GLY A 178 1.33 3.80 -3.22
C GLY A 178 2.66 3.24 -3.70
N VAL A 179 3.39 4.12 -4.36
CA VAL A 179 4.78 3.89 -4.80
C VAL A 179 5.65 4.91 -4.10
N CYS A 180 6.65 4.46 -3.36
CA CYS A 180 7.71 5.30 -2.86
C CYS A 180 8.89 5.21 -3.82
N GLN A 181 9.07 6.24 -4.67
CA GLN A 181 10.22 6.36 -5.57
C GLN A 181 11.35 7.12 -4.89
N ASP A 182 11.00 8.16 -4.14
CA ASP A 182 11.91 8.97 -3.34
C ASP A 182 11.25 9.30 -1.99
N PRO A 183 11.80 8.84 -0.86
CA PRO A 183 11.23 9.09 0.45
C PRO A 183 11.32 10.55 0.90
N THR A 184 12.10 11.39 0.19
CA THR A 184 12.31 12.80 0.52
C THR A 184 11.55 13.77 -0.39
N ALA A 185 10.74 13.25 -1.32
CA ALA A 185 9.99 14.04 -2.31
C ALA A 185 8.67 14.58 -1.77
#